data_f6bae358aed4056565722102533e31a0
#
_entry.id   f6bae358aed4056565722102533e31a0
#
_cell.length_a   1.000
_cell.length_b   1.000
_cell.length_c   1.000
_cell.angle_alpha   90.00
_cell.angle_beta   90.00
_cell.angle_gamma   90.00
#
_symmetry.space_group_name_H-M   'P 1'
#
loop_
_entity.id
_entity.type
_entity.pdbx_description
1 polymer ?
#
loop_
_entity_poly.entity_id
_entity_poly.type
_entity_poly.pdbx_seq_one_letter_code
_entity_poly.pdbx_strand_id
1 'polypeptide(L)'
;MKVLLARLDGADAKALRETMDKVKDKLGSAVAVLASVTGEDRVQLAAGVTKDLTGRVKAGELAGFVAGLLGGKGGGKPDLAMAGGSDVKKLPEALEAARAWIEGKL
;
A
#
# COMPACT_ATOMS: atom_id res chain seq x y z
N MET A 1 -13.24 10.00 -5.85
CA MET A 1 -12.15 9.34 -5.11
C MET A 1 -12.03 7.88 -5.54
N LYS A 2 -10.80 7.39 -5.69
CA LYS A 2 -10.55 6.04 -6.19
C LYS A 2 -9.69 5.24 -5.21
N VAL A 3 -9.93 3.94 -5.15
CA VAL A 3 -9.13 3.01 -4.36
C VAL A 3 -8.48 2.03 -5.32
N LEU A 4 -7.16 1.95 -5.31
CA LEU A 4 -6.40 1.05 -6.17
C LEU A 4 -5.59 0.08 -5.31
N LEU A 5 -5.75 -1.21 -5.58
CA LEU A 5 -4.96 -2.26 -4.95
C LEU A 5 -4.37 -3.10 -6.07
N ALA A 6 -3.05 -3.12 -6.18
CA ALA A 6 -2.39 -3.80 -7.28
C ALA A 6 -1.17 -4.59 -6.81
N ARG A 7 -0.83 -5.63 -7.56
CA ARG A 7 0.34 -6.47 -7.32
C ARG A 7 1.28 -6.35 -8.51
N LEU A 8 2.52 -5.97 -8.25
CA LEU A 8 3.55 -5.72 -9.26
C LEU A 8 4.80 -6.53 -8.92
N ASP A 9 4.71 -7.85 -9.07
CA ASP A 9 5.80 -8.76 -8.67
C ASP A 9 7.11 -8.41 -9.35
N GLY A 10 8.19 -8.49 -8.58
CA GLY A 10 9.52 -8.17 -9.05
C GLY A 10 9.91 -6.71 -8.95
N ALA A 11 8.97 -5.83 -8.63
CA ALA A 11 9.28 -4.40 -8.45
C ALA A 11 9.98 -4.18 -7.11
N ASP A 12 11.10 -3.47 -7.12
CA ASP A 12 11.78 -3.09 -5.88
C ASP A 12 11.12 -1.85 -5.26
N ALA A 13 11.62 -1.43 -4.09
CA ALA A 13 11.07 -0.29 -3.37
C ALA A 13 11.07 0.99 -4.22
N LYS A 14 12.12 1.21 -4.99
CA LYS A 14 12.23 2.38 -5.85
C LYS A 14 11.16 2.35 -6.95
N ALA A 15 10.99 1.20 -7.60
CA ALA A 15 9.99 1.03 -8.66
C ALA A 15 8.58 1.22 -8.11
N LEU A 16 8.29 0.70 -6.92
CA LEU A 16 6.99 0.89 -6.27
C LEU A 16 6.73 2.36 -5.99
N ARG A 17 7.74 3.08 -5.50
CA ARG A 17 7.60 4.51 -5.20
C ARG A 17 7.34 5.32 -6.47
N GLU A 18 8.09 5.06 -7.53
CA GLU A 18 7.91 5.75 -8.81
C GLU A 18 6.53 5.47 -9.40
N THR A 19 6.09 4.22 -9.34
CA THR A 19 4.76 3.84 -9.82
C THR A 19 3.67 4.52 -8.99
N MET A 20 3.87 4.60 -7.67
CA MET A 20 2.92 5.27 -6.79
C MET A 20 2.74 6.74 -7.16
N ASP A 21 3.83 7.45 -7.44
CA ASP A 21 3.77 8.84 -7.85
C ASP A 21 2.95 9.00 -9.14
N LYS A 22 3.15 8.11 -10.11
CA LYS A 22 2.39 8.13 -11.37
C LYS A 22 0.92 7.85 -11.14
N VAL A 23 0.61 6.89 -10.28
CA VAL A 23 -0.77 6.54 -9.93
C VAL A 23 -1.48 7.74 -9.30
N LYS A 24 -0.83 8.40 -8.36
CA LYS A 24 -1.41 9.56 -7.68
C LYS A 24 -1.67 10.70 -8.67
N ASP A 25 -0.72 10.98 -9.56
CA ASP A 25 -0.88 12.02 -10.57
C ASP A 25 -2.02 11.70 -11.53
N LYS A 26 -2.13 10.44 -11.95
CA LYS A 26 -3.13 10.01 -12.92
C LYS A 26 -4.54 9.99 -12.34
N LEU A 27 -4.68 9.56 -11.09
CA LEU A 27 -5.99 9.41 -10.46
C LEU A 27 -6.51 10.68 -9.79
N GLY A 28 -5.62 11.60 -9.47
CA GLY A 28 -5.98 12.88 -8.84
C GLY A 28 -6.32 12.76 -7.37
N SER A 29 -7.43 12.09 -7.04
CA SER A 29 -7.84 11.86 -5.65
C SER A 29 -7.97 10.36 -5.45
N ALA A 30 -7.05 9.76 -4.68
CA ALA A 30 -6.98 8.30 -4.55
C ALA A 30 -6.25 7.83 -3.29
N VAL A 31 -6.56 6.60 -2.91
CA VAL A 31 -5.81 5.82 -1.94
C VAL A 31 -5.35 4.57 -2.69
N ALA A 32 -4.07 4.25 -2.63
CA ALA A 32 -3.52 3.11 -3.36
C ALA A 32 -2.58 2.28 -2.51
N VAL A 33 -2.59 0.97 -2.72
CA VAL A 33 -1.62 0.04 -2.16
C VAL A 33 -1.03 -0.75 -3.31
N LEU A 34 0.29 -0.68 -3.44
CA LEU A 34 1.03 -1.46 -4.44
C LEU A 34 1.87 -2.48 -3.69
N ALA A 35 1.77 -3.74 -4.10
CA ALA A 35 2.50 -4.84 -3.46
C ALA A 35 3.38 -5.53 -4.49
N SER A 36 4.53 -6.00 -4.05
CA SER A 36 5.47 -6.73 -4.91
C SER A 36 6.02 -7.92 -4.14
N VAL A 37 5.99 -9.09 -4.77
CA VAL A 37 6.65 -10.28 -4.24
C VAL A 37 8.04 -10.33 -4.86
N THR A 38 9.08 -10.22 -4.03
CA THR A 38 10.47 -10.17 -4.48
C THR A 38 11.28 -11.41 -4.08
N GLY A 39 10.64 -12.39 -3.45
CA GLY A 39 11.25 -13.64 -3.01
C GLY A 39 10.20 -14.54 -2.39
N GLU A 40 10.61 -15.75 -1.95
CA GLU A 40 9.67 -16.72 -1.38
C GLU A 40 8.97 -16.20 -0.13
N ASP A 41 9.70 -15.45 0.69
CA ASP A 41 9.20 -14.93 1.96
C ASP A 41 9.38 -13.42 2.04
N ARG A 42 9.23 -12.73 0.91
CA ARG A 42 9.45 -11.28 0.89
C ARG A 42 8.38 -10.58 0.07
N VAL A 43 7.64 -9.72 0.74
CA VAL A 43 6.67 -8.82 0.13
C VAL A 43 7.09 -7.39 0.42
N GLN A 44 7.11 -6.55 -0.60
CA GLN A 44 7.30 -5.12 -0.43
C GLN A 44 6.00 -4.41 -0.72
N LEU A 45 5.71 -3.37 0.05
CA LEU A 45 4.47 -2.62 -0.03
C LEU A 45 4.74 -1.13 -0.16
N ALA A 46 3.92 -0.46 -0.95
CA ALA A 46 3.86 0.99 -0.95
C ALA A 46 2.40 1.39 -0.76
N ALA A 47 2.15 2.28 0.18
CA ALA A 47 0.83 2.85 0.39
C ALA A 47 0.89 4.34 0.05
N GLY A 48 -0.06 4.81 -0.71
CA GLY A 48 -0.11 6.21 -1.11
C GLY A 48 -1.50 6.79 -0.91
N VAL A 49 -1.55 8.03 -0.44
CA VAL A 49 -2.80 8.77 -0.23
C VAL A 49 -2.59 10.16 -0.80
N THR A 50 -3.48 10.60 -1.67
CA THR A 50 -3.39 11.97 -2.19
C THR A 50 -3.66 12.97 -1.06
N LYS A 51 -3.07 14.16 -1.17
CA LYS A 51 -3.10 15.12 -0.06
C LYS A 51 -4.49 15.49 0.43
N ASP A 52 -5.46 15.51 -0.48
CA ASP A 52 -6.85 15.84 -0.14
C ASP A 52 -7.50 14.80 0.77
N LEU A 53 -6.96 13.57 0.81
CA LEU A 53 -7.52 12.48 1.62
C LEU A 53 -6.71 12.14 2.87
N THR A 54 -5.57 12.81 3.09
CA THR A 54 -4.70 12.49 4.24
C THR A 54 -5.34 12.80 5.59
N GLY A 55 -6.38 13.60 5.63
CA GLY A 55 -7.14 13.84 6.85
C GLY A 55 -8.05 12.66 7.23
N ARG A 56 -8.33 11.77 6.27
CA ARG A 56 -9.20 10.61 6.49
C ARG A 56 -8.41 9.30 6.52
N VAL A 57 -7.43 9.17 5.64
CA VAL A 57 -6.59 7.98 5.52
C VAL A 57 -5.13 8.41 5.56
N LYS A 58 -4.35 7.78 6.42
CA LYS A 58 -2.91 8.03 6.49
C LYS A 58 -2.15 6.85 5.92
N ALA A 59 -1.28 7.10 4.95
CA ALA A 59 -0.52 6.04 4.29
C ALA A 59 0.32 5.23 5.28
N GLY A 60 0.90 5.87 6.29
CA GLY A 60 1.68 5.18 7.31
C GLY A 60 0.85 4.16 8.10
N GLU A 61 -0.38 4.53 8.46
CA GLU A 61 -1.28 3.61 9.16
C GLU A 61 -1.73 2.48 8.25
N LEU A 62 -2.04 2.79 6.99
CA LEU A 62 -2.45 1.79 6.00
C LEU A 62 -1.32 0.78 5.75
N ALA A 63 -0.11 1.26 5.53
CA ALA A 63 1.04 0.40 5.31
C ALA A 63 1.30 -0.51 6.52
N GLY A 64 1.21 0.04 7.73
CA GLY A 64 1.37 -0.73 8.97
C GLY A 64 0.29 -1.80 9.14
N PHE A 65 -0.95 -1.47 8.81
CA PHE A 65 -2.06 -2.43 8.88
C PHE A 65 -1.82 -3.61 7.93
N VAL A 66 -1.50 -3.34 6.67
CA VAL A 66 -1.29 -4.40 5.68
C VAL A 66 -0.05 -5.21 6.03
N ALA A 67 1.05 -4.55 6.39
CA ALA A 67 2.28 -5.24 6.76
C ALA A 67 2.09 -6.14 7.98
N GLY A 68 1.29 -5.71 8.96
CA GLY A 68 0.97 -6.51 10.13
C GLY A 68 0.28 -7.82 9.77
N LEU A 69 -0.58 -7.82 8.76
CA LEU A 69 -1.25 -9.03 8.28
C LEU A 69 -0.26 -9.98 7.58
N LEU A 70 0.85 -9.45 7.10
CA LEU A 70 1.87 -10.22 6.38
C LEU A 70 3.08 -10.57 7.27
N GLY A 71 2.96 -10.35 8.57
CA GLY A 71 4.03 -10.65 9.51
C GLY A 71 5.19 -9.66 9.47
N GLY A 72 4.95 -8.46 8.98
CA GLY A 72 5.98 -7.44 8.85
C GLY A 72 5.65 -6.15 9.55
N LYS A 73 6.36 -5.11 9.18
CA LYS A 73 6.19 -3.77 9.75
C LYS A 73 6.28 -2.73 8.65
N GLY A 74 5.66 -1.60 8.91
CA GLY A 74 5.73 -0.48 7.99
C GLY A 74 5.33 0.81 8.66
N GLY A 75 5.51 1.88 7.95
CA GLY A 75 5.16 3.20 8.40
C GLY A 75 5.74 4.24 7.46
N GLY A 76 5.45 5.49 7.71
CA GLY A 76 5.95 6.57 6.88
C GLY A 76 5.11 7.81 7.01
N LYS A 77 5.14 8.61 5.97
CA LYS A 77 4.43 9.88 5.93
C LYS A 77 2.93 9.65 5.68
N PRO A 78 2.08 10.64 5.99
CA PRO A 78 0.65 10.51 5.74
C PRO A 78 0.27 10.29 4.28
N ASP A 79 1.09 10.77 3.32
CA ASP A 79 0.81 10.66 1.89
C ASP A 79 1.55 9.52 1.19
N LEU A 80 2.64 9.02 1.79
CA LEU A 80 3.43 7.93 1.20
C LEU A 80 4.14 7.15 2.30
N ALA A 81 3.94 5.84 2.31
CA ALA A 81 4.61 4.96 3.26
C ALA A 81 5.06 3.68 2.57
N MET A 82 6.18 3.16 3.03
CA MET A 82 6.73 1.89 2.55
C MET A 82 6.70 0.88 3.68
N ALA A 83 6.51 -0.38 3.32
CA ALA A 83 6.42 -1.45 4.30
C ALA A 83 6.91 -2.75 3.69
N GLY A 84 7.02 -3.77 4.51
CA GLY A 84 7.38 -5.10 4.06
C GLY A 84 6.76 -6.16 4.93
N GLY A 85 6.69 -7.37 4.40
CA GLY A 85 6.18 -8.52 5.12
C GLY A 85 6.82 -9.79 4.58
N SER A 86 6.50 -10.91 5.21
CA SER A 86 7.08 -12.21 4.84
C SER A 86 6.04 -13.22 4.37
N ASP A 87 4.77 -13.03 4.68
CA ASP A 87 3.74 -14.02 4.39
C ASP A 87 3.11 -13.80 3.03
N VAL A 88 3.78 -14.27 1.98
CA VAL A 88 3.34 -14.12 0.58
C VAL A 88 1.96 -14.73 0.37
N LYS A 89 1.63 -15.84 1.02
CA LYS A 89 0.37 -16.54 0.84
C LYS A 89 -0.84 -15.73 1.29
N LYS A 90 -0.64 -14.85 2.27
CA LYS A 90 -1.72 -13.99 2.78
C LYS A 90 -1.89 -12.70 2.01
N LEU A 91 -1.07 -12.46 0.99
CA LEU A 91 -1.13 -11.20 0.26
C LEU A 91 -2.53 -10.91 -0.34
N PRO A 92 -3.20 -11.86 -1.02
CA PRO A 92 -4.55 -11.58 -1.53
C PRO A 92 -5.53 -11.18 -0.44
N GLU A 93 -5.52 -11.89 0.69
CA GLU A 93 -6.39 -11.57 1.84
C GLU A 93 -6.04 -10.23 2.44
N ALA A 94 -4.74 -9.91 2.53
CA ALA A 94 -4.29 -8.63 3.06
C ALA A 94 -4.74 -7.46 2.19
N LEU A 95 -4.71 -7.62 0.87
CA LEU A 95 -5.18 -6.58 -0.04
C LEU A 95 -6.70 -6.38 0.08
N GLU A 96 -7.46 -7.46 0.23
CA GLU A 96 -8.91 -7.34 0.46
C GLU A 96 -9.21 -6.67 1.80
N ALA A 97 -8.47 -7.02 2.84
CA ALA A 97 -8.61 -6.38 4.15
C ALA A 97 -8.24 -4.90 4.07
N ALA A 98 -7.25 -4.54 3.26
CA ALA A 98 -6.86 -3.16 3.04
C ALA A 98 -7.99 -2.36 2.39
N ARG A 99 -8.67 -2.95 1.41
CA ARG A 99 -9.82 -2.32 0.77
C ARG A 99 -10.91 -1.98 1.79
N ALA A 100 -11.27 -2.96 2.60
CA ALA A 100 -12.30 -2.77 3.63
C ALA A 100 -11.87 -1.70 4.66
N TRP A 101 -10.61 -1.73 5.06
CA TRP A 101 -10.06 -0.76 6.00
C TRP A 101 -10.13 0.66 5.45
N ILE A 102 -9.75 0.83 4.18
CA ILE A 102 -9.79 2.13 3.49
C ILE A 102 -11.23 2.62 3.41
N GLU A 103 -12.14 1.77 2.96
CA GLU A 103 -13.55 2.13 2.82
C GLU A 103 -14.17 2.54 4.15
N GLY A 104 -13.76 1.91 5.23
CA GLY A 104 -14.22 2.27 6.57
C GLY A 104 -13.73 3.64 7.05
N LYS A 105 -12.68 4.19 6.46
CA LYS A 105 -12.14 5.51 6.80
C LYS A 105 -12.73 6.63 5.94
N LEU A 106 -13.35 6.29 4.86
CA LEU A 106 -13.93 7.24 3.92
C LEU A 106 -15.42 7.41 4.18
#